data_594998234b6c8a809c1347bb1983d04e
#
_entry.id   594998234b6c8a809c1347bb1983d04e
#
_cell.length_a   1.000
_cell.length_b   1.000
_cell.length_c   1.000
_cell.angle_alpha   90.00
_cell.angle_beta   90.00
_cell.angle_gamma   90.00
#
_symmetry.space_group_name_H-M   'P 1'
#
loop_
_entity.id
_entity.type
_entity.pdbx_description
1 polymer ?
#
loop_
_entity_poly.entity_id
_entity_poly.type
_entity_poly.pdbx_seq_one_letter_code
_entity_poly.pdbx_strand_id
1 'polypeptide(L)'
;MLNIGGINQGIVIDHIKAGGAMKIYSYLDLENKDCSVAIIKNAKSNKMGKKDIIKIEGTLEDIDLDILGALDHQITIDVIENGVIIEKKNPKLPDRVNNVLKCKNPRCITSIEQGLVHSFKLTDRTNGIYRCIYCEQAFDRR
;
A
#
# COMPACT_ATOMS: atom_id res chain seq x y z
N MET A 1 19.23 12.92 12.34
CA MET A 1 18.46 12.65 11.12
C MET A 1 18.96 11.37 10.46
N LEU A 2 18.06 10.46 10.20
CA LEU A 2 18.41 9.22 9.54
C LEU A 2 18.68 9.47 8.05
N ASN A 3 19.88 9.13 7.59
CA ASN A 3 20.27 9.35 6.20
C ASN A 3 20.52 8.00 5.54
N ILE A 4 19.66 7.66 4.59
CA ILE A 4 19.77 6.42 3.81
C ILE A 4 20.13 6.82 2.38
N GLY A 5 21.13 6.16 1.81
CA GLY A 5 21.62 6.43 0.46
C GLY A 5 20.50 6.35 -0.59
N GLY A 6 20.70 7.04 -1.69
CA GLY A 6 19.75 7.05 -2.79
C GLY A 6 19.67 5.72 -3.52
N ILE A 7 18.56 5.51 -4.23
CA ILE A 7 18.31 4.33 -5.05
C ILE A 7 18.78 4.63 -6.48
N ASN A 8 19.50 3.67 -7.09
CA ASN A 8 19.88 3.80 -8.49
C ASN A 8 18.74 3.42 -9.43
N GLN A 9 18.08 2.30 -9.16
CA GLN A 9 16.92 1.85 -9.92
C GLN A 9 15.92 1.20 -8.99
N GLY A 10 14.68 1.64 -9.02
CA GLY A 10 13.65 1.10 -8.17
C GLY A 10 12.52 2.09 -7.94
N ILE A 11 11.86 1.97 -6.81
CA ILE A 11 10.77 2.87 -6.43
C ILE A 11 10.91 3.33 -4.99
N VAL A 12 10.33 4.50 -4.72
CA VAL A 12 10.12 4.98 -3.36
C VAL A 12 8.61 5.11 -3.14
N ILE A 13 8.10 4.42 -2.15
CA ILE A 13 6.69 4.54 -1.72
C ILE A 13 6.69 5.53 -0.58
N ASP A 14 6.13 6.72 -0.82
CA ASP A 14 6.16 7.84 0.12
C ASP A 14 4.75 8.18 0.60
N HIS A 15 4.67 9.02 1.61
CA HIS A 15 3.42 9.50 2.20
C HIS A 15 2.54 8.37 2.73
N ILE A 16 3.17 7.30 3.20
CA ILE A 16 2.46 6.22 3.88
C ILE A 16 2.06 6.73 5.26
N LYS A 17 0.82 6.47 5.66
CA LYS A 17 0.37 6.80 7.01
C LYS A 17 1.30 6.16 8.03
N ALA A 18 1.74 6.94 9.03
CA ALA A 18 2.65 6.45 10.06
C ALA A 18 2.10 5.18 10.71
N GLY A 19 2.93 4.13 10.74
CA GLY A 19 2.54 2.81 11.20
C GLY A 19 2.06 1.86 10.11
N GLY A 20 1.92 2.33 8.85
CA GLY A 20 1.40 1.51 7.75
C GLY A 20 2.43 0.77 6.92
N ALA A 21 3.73 1.10 7.10
CA ALA A 21 4.77 0.53 6.23
C ALA A 21 4.84 -1.00 6.28
N MET A 22 4.71 -1.60 7.46
CA MET A 22 4.83 -3.05 7.59
C MET A 22 3.66 -3.80 6.96
N LYS A 23 2.46 -3.20 6.95
CA LYS A 23 1.33 -3.79 6.22
C LYS A 23 1.60 -3.81 4.73
N ILE A 24 2.12 -2.70 4.19
CA ILE A 24 2.46 -2.61 2.77
C ILE A 24 3.56 -3.59 2.43
N TYR A 25 4.59 -3.69 3.25
CA TYR A 25 5.67 -4.65 3.11
C TYR A 25 5.10 -6.08 2.97
N SER A 26 4.16 -6.43 3.83
CA SER A 26 3.52 -7.73 3.82
C SER A 26 2.62 -7.95 2.59
N TYR A 27 1.81 -6.96 2.23
CA TYR A 27 0.90 -7.07 1.08
C TYR A 27 1.65 -7.18 -0.24
N LEU A 28 2.78 -6.50 -0.38
CA LEU A 28 3.61 -6.59 -1.58
C LEU A 28 4.51 -7.82 -1.59
N ASP A 29 4.47 -8.62 -0.52
CA ASP A 29 5.29 -9.83 -0.37
C ASP A 29 6.79 -9.55 -0.55
N LEU A 30 7.23 -8.42 -0.02
CA LEU A 30 8.61 -7.98 -0.17
C LEU A 30 9.60 -8.90 0.55
N GLU A 31 9.13 -9.61 1.56
CA GLU A 31 9.96 -10.59 2.28
C GLU A 31 10.49 -11.68 1.35
N ASN A 32 9.70 -12.07 0.35
CA ASN A 32 10.03 -13.13 -0.59
C ASN A 32 10.59 -12.61 -1.91
N LYS A 33 10.79 -11.31 -2.06
CA LYS A 33 11.36 -10.71 -3.26
C LYS A 33 12.86 -10.54 -3.13
N ASP A 34 13.58 -10.79 -4.21
CA ASP A 34 15.03 -10.59 -4.26
C ASP A 34 15.33 -9.13 -4.60
N CYS A 35 15.14 -8.25 -3.64
CA CYS A 35 15.37 -6.83 -3.79
C CYS A 35 15.86 -6.24 -2.47
N SER A 36 16.54 -5.11 -2.55
CA SER A 36 16.95 -4.38 -1.36
C SER A 36 15.84 -3.45 -0.92
N VAL A 37 15.47 -3.54 0.36
CA VAL A 37 14.36 -2.74 0.90
C VAL A 37 14.83 -1.98 2.13
N ALA A 38 14.52 -0.68 2.17
CA ALA A 38 14.72 0.15 3.35
C ALA A 38 13.38 0.74 3.78
N ILE A 39 13.10 0.65 5.07
CA ILE A 39 11.86 1.17 5.65
C ILE A 39 12.22 2.26 6.65
N ILE A 40 11.63 3.43 6.47
CA ILE A 40 11.77 4.54 7.42
C ILE A 40 10.42 4.76 8.07
N LYS A 41 10.36 4.55 9.38
CA LYS A 41 9.13 4.77 10.16
C LYS A 41 9.18 6.13 10.85
N ASN A 42 8.04 6.79 10.92
CA ASN A 42 7.90 8.06 11.64
C ASN A 42 8.83 9.16 11.12
N ALA A 43 9.01 9.24 9.80
CA ALA A 43 9.76 10.33 9.20
C ALA A 43 8.96 11.63 9.32
N LYS A 44 9.65 12.75 9.49
CA LYS A 44 8.98 14.06 9.54
C LYS A 44 8.33 14.38 8.21
N SER A 45 7.11 14.88 8.26
CA SER A 45 6.34 15.27 7.08
C SER A 45 5.65 16.60 7.33
N ASN A 46 5.87 17.55 6.43
CA ASN A 46 5.18 18.84 6.51
C ASN A 46 3.69 18.71 6.23
N LYS A 47 3.32 17.70 5.43
CA LYS A 47 1.93 17.46 5.03
C LYS A 47 1.16 16.62 6.05
N MET A 48 1.82 15.65 6.67
CA MET A 48 1.16 14.62 7.48
C MET A 48 1.62 14.63 8.95
N GLY A 49 2.58 15.46 9.31
CA GLY A 49 3.24 15.41 10.61
C GLY A 49 4.28 14.30 10.67
N LYS A 50 3.84 13.06 10.58
CA LYS A 50 4.71 11.88 10.47
C LYS A 50 4.23 11.00 9.33
N LYS A 51 5.17 10.37 8.66
CA LYS A 51 4.89 9.44 7.57
C LYS A 51 5.87 8.27 7.61
N ASP A 52 5.52 7.18 6.95
CA ASP A 52 6.44 6.10 6.68
C ASP A 52 6.87 6.15 5.22
N ILE A 53 8.06 5.63 4.93
CA ILE A 53 8.62 5.58 3.58
C ILE A 53 9.21 4.19 3.36
N ILE A 54 8.96 3.60 2.20
CA ILE A 54 9.59 2.34 1.78
C ILE A 54 10.40 2.61 0.52
N LYS A 55 11.68 2.29 0.56
CA LYS A 55 12.57 2.39 -0.61
C LYS A 55 12.90 0.98 -1.07
N ILE A 56 12.62 0.69 -2.34
CA ILE A 56 12.85 -0.62 -2.94
C ILE A 56 13.78 -0.47 -4.11
N GLU A 57 14.94 -1.12 -4.05
CA GLU A 57 15.90 -1.13 -5.16
C GLU A 57 15.85 -2.48 -5.86
N GLY A 58 15.72 -2.45 -7.18
CA GLY A 58 15.67 -3.66 -7.99
C GLY A 58 14.65 -3.56 -9.11
N THR A 59 14.39 -4.70 -9.77
CA THR A 59 13.38 -4.81 -10.82
C THR A 59 12.03 -5.15 -10.20
N LEU A 60 11.02 -4.35 -10.51
CA LEU A 60 9.73 -4.39 -9.81
C LEU A 60 8.60 -4.91 -10.70
N GLU A 61 8.91 -5.81 -11.63
CA GLU A 61 7.92 -6.31 -12.59
C GLU A 61 6.78 -7.09 -11.94
N ASP A 62 7.04 -7.72 -10.80
CA ASP A 62 6.06 -8.57 -10.11
C ASP A 62 5.27 -7.86 -9.02
N ILE A 63 5.43 -6.54 -8.87
CA ILE A 63 4.75 -5.79 -7.83
C ILE A 63 3.55 -5.07 -8.41
N ASP A 64 2.37 -5.36 -7.86
CA ASP A 64 1.14 -4.68 -8.25
C ASP A 64 0.99 -3.40 -7.43
N LEU A 65 1.41 -2.30 -8.02
CA LEU A 65 1.36 -0.99 -7.37
C LEU A 65 -0.07 -0.44 -7.28
N ASP A 66 -0.98 -0.94 -8.09
CA ASP A 66 -2.36 -0.43 -8.09
C ASP A 66 -3.12 -0.80 -6.81
N ILE A 67 -2.73 -1.89 -6.15
CA ILE A 67 -3.33 -2.26 -4.87
C ILE A 67 -3.01 -1.27 -3.76
N LEU A 68 -1.92 -0.53 -3.87
CA LEU A 68 -1.50 0.41 -2.83
C LEU A 68 -2.55 1.48 -2.58
N GLY A 69 -3.27 1.90 -3.61
CA GLY A 69 -4.35 2.87 -3.45
C GLY A 69 -5.47 2.39 -2.54
N ALA A 70 -5.79 1.09 -2.60
CA ALA A 70 -6.79 0.50 -1.71
C ALA A 70 -6.31 0.42 -0.27
N LEU A 71 -5.00 0.24 -0.07
CA LEU A 71 -4.41 0.15 1.27
C LEU A 71 -4.26 1.53 1.90
N ASP A 72 -3.85 2.53 1.13
CA ASP A 72 -3.67 3.89 1.60
C ASP A 72 -3.72 4.84 0.40
N HIS A 73 -4.80 5.60 0.28
CA HIS A 73 -5.05 6.47 -0.88
C HIS A 73 -4.15 7.71 -0.94
N GLN A 74 -3.40 8.00 0.13
CA GLN A 74 -2.51 9.16 0.17
C GLN A 74 -1.08 8.85 -0.30
N ILE A 75 -0.78 7.58 -0.57
CA ILE A 75 0.54 7.13 -0.99
C ILE A 75 0.93 7.77 -2.33
N THR A 76 2.20 8.17 -2.44
CA THR A 76 2.80 8.54 -3.72
C THR A 76 3.92 7.57 -4.05
N ILE A 77 4.15 7.35 -5.34
CA ILE A 77 5.18 6.44 -5.83
C ILE A 77 6.12 7.21 -6.73
N ASP A 78 7.41 7.23 -6.38
CA ASP A 78 8.46 7.80 -7.20
C ASP A 78 9.20 6.67 -7.90
N VAL A 79 9.24 6.69 -9.23
CA VAL A 79 10.00 5.73 -10.04
C VAL A 79 11.36 6.31 -10.31
N ILE A 80 12.42 5.54 -10.00
CA ILE A 80 13.80 6.01 -10.08
C ILE A 80 14.56 5.15 -11.09
N GLU A 81 15.25 5.83 -12.02
CA GLU A 81 16.20 5.21 -12.94
C GLU A 81 17.45 6.06 -13.00
N ASN A 82 18.61 5.40 -12.98
CA ASN A 82 19.92 6.07 -13.02
C ASN A 82 20.08 7.15 -11.94
N GLY A 83 19.50 6.87 -10.76
CA GLY A 83 19.62 7.76 -9.60
C GLY A 83 18.72 8.99 -9.63
N VAL A 84 17.86 9.14 -10.65
CA VAL A 84 16.96 10.28 -10.77
C VAL A 84 15.51 9.83 -10.82
N ILE A 85 14.62 10.66 -10.30
CA ILE A 85 13.18 10.40 -10.33
C ILE A 85 12.69 10.69 -11.74
N ILE A 86 12.22 9.66 -12.45
CA ILE A 86 11.71 9.82 -13.82
C ILE A 86 10.19 9.98 -13.86
N GLU A 87 9.50 9.55 -12.81
CA GLU A 87 8.05 9.62 -12.76
C GLU A 87 7.59 9.70 -11.32
N LYS A 88 6.59 10.54 -11.06
CA LYS A 88 5.86 10.58 -9.79
C LYS A 88 4.41 10.26 -10.08
N LYS A 89 3.86 9.26 -9.39
CA LYS A 89 2.48 8.87 -9.64
C LYS A 89 1.74 8.57 -8.34
N ASN A 90 0.44 8.72 -8.40
CA ASN A 90 -0.45 8.32 -7.33
C ASN A 90 -1.08 6.98 -7.70
N PRO A 91 -1.14 6.01 -6.78
CA PRO A 91 -1.83 4.76 -7.07
C PRO A 91 -3.29 5.02 -7.43
N LYS A 92 -3.78 4.28 -8.39
CA LYS A 92 -5.20 4.33 -8.74
C LYS A 92 -5.99 3.61 -7.66
N LEU A 93 -7.22 4.08 -7.42
CA LEU A 93 -8.15 3.37 -6.57
C LEU A 93 -8.96 2.43 -7.46
N PRO A 94 -8.68 1.12 -7.47
CA PRO A 94 -9.48 0.18 -8.27
C PRO A 94 -10.94 0.19 -7.79
N ASP A 95 -11.88 -0.03 -8.71
CA ASP A 95 -13.30 -0.08 -8.34
C ASP A 95 -13.62 -1.26 -7.44
N ARG A 96 -12.88 -2.36 -7.61
CA ARG A 96 -13.04 -3.58 -6.80
C ARG A 96 -11.67 -4.23 -6.59
N VAL A 97 -11.46 -4.75 -5.38
CA VAL A 97 -10.28 -5.57 -5.05
C VAL A 97 -10.73 -6.91 -4.51
N ASN A 98 -10.04 -7.97 -4.93
CA ASN A 98 -10.34 -9.34 -4.51
C ASN A 98 -9.13 -9.92 -3.78
N ASN A 99 -9.34 -10.43 -2.57
CA ASN A 99 -8.32 -11.05 -1.72
C ASN A 99 -7.14 -10.14 -1.38
N VAL A 100 -7.31 -8.82 -1.52
CA VAL A 100 -6.33 -7.82 -1.09
C VAL A 100 -6.65 -7.36 0.32
N LEU A 101 -7.90 -6.94 0.52
CA LEU A 101 -8.40 -6.56 1.83
C LEU A 101 -9.20 -7.73 2.40
N LYS A 102 -9.00 -8.04 3.67
CA LYS A 102 -9.74 -9.11 4.34
C LYS A 102 -10.79 -8.50 5.25
N CYS A 103 -12.02 -9.03 5.17
CA CYS A 103 -13.10 -8.54 6.01
C CYS A 103 -12.82 -8.90 7.47
N LYS A 104 -12.89 -7.87 8.32
CA LYS A 104 -12.63 -8.03 9.76
C LYS A 104 -13.90 -8.19 10.56
N ASN A 105 -15.06 -8.17 9.91
CA ASN A 105 -16.35 -8.36 10.57
C ASN A 105 -16.54 -9.85 10.91
N PRO A 106 -16.55 -10.22 12.20
CA PRO A 106 -16.66 -11.63 12.58
C PRO A 106 -18.00 -12.27 12.20
N ARG A 107 -19.01 -11.46 11.90
CA ARG A 107 -20.33 -11.92 11.48
C ARG A 107 -20.47 -12.06 9.97
N CYS A 108 -19.47 -11.63 9.21
CA CYS A 108 -19.50 -11.75 7.75
C CYS A 108 -19.31 -13.20 7.34
N ILE A 109 -20.00 -13.62 6.27
CA ILE A 109 -19.88 -14.99 5.75
C ILE A 109 -18.43 -15.33 5.39
N THR A 110 -17.63 -14.35 4.96
CA THR A 110 -16.21 -14.56 4.64
C THR A 110 -15.37 -14.90 5.87
N SER A 111 -15.83 -14.50 7.06
CA SER A 111 -15.16 -14.83 8.33
C SER A 111 -15.59 -16.19 8.86
N ILE A 112 -16.75 -16.68 8.44
CA ILE A 112 -17.35 -17.93 8.92
C ILE A 112 -16.94 -19.09 8.01
N GLU A 113 -17.00 -18.90 6.70
CA GLU A 113 -16.64 -19.92 5.71
C GLU A 113 -15.29 -19.61 5.09
N GLN A 114 -14.39 -20.58 5.11
CA GLN A 114 -13.09 -20.47 4.48
C GLN A 114 -13.22 -20.70 2.98
N GLY A 115 -12.31 -20.08 2.22
CA GLY A 115 -12.25 -20.27 0.78
C GLY A 115 -13.10 -19.31 -0.05
N LEU A 116 -13.89 -18.45 0.60
CA LEU A 116 -14.61 -17.41 -0.12
C LEU A 116 -13.67 -16.26 -0.50
N VAL A 117 -13.90 -15.68 -1.66
CA VAL A 117 -13.15 -14.51 -2.10
C VAL A 117 -13.55 -13.31 -1.25
N HIS A 118 -12.56 -12.67 -0.61
CA HIS A 118 -12.78 -11.40 0.08
C HIS A 118 -12.79 -10.29 -0.96
N SER A 119 -13.97 -9.80 -1.30
CA SER A 119 -14.15 -8.79 -2.33
C SER A 119 -14.69 -7.50 -1.72
N PHE A 120 -14.04 -6.39 -2.06
CA PHE A 120 -14.41 -5.06 -1.58
C PHE A 120 -14.65 -4.15 -2.77
N LYS A 121 -15.68 -3.34 -2.67
CA LYS A 121 -16.05 -2.38 -3.70
C LYS A 121 -15.75 -0.96 -3.22
N LEU A 122 -15.19 -0.14 -4.10
CA LEU A 122 -14.97 1.27 -3.82
C LEU A 122 -16.30 2.00 -3.78
N THR A 123 -16.66 2.56 -2.62
CA THR A 123 -17.95 3.26 -2.42
C THR A 123 -17.78 4.77 -2.29
N ASP A 124 -16.59 5.24 -1.92
CA ASP A 124 -16.30 6.66 -1.82
C ASP A 124 -14.86 6.88 -2.30
N ARG A 125 -14.73 7.36 -3.53
CA ARG A 125 -13.42 7.57 -4.14
C ARG A 125 -12.64 8.71 -3.49
N THR A 126 -13.35 9.76 -3.07
CA THR A 126 -12.72 10.92 -2.46
C THR A 126 -12.01 10.54 -1.15
N ASN A 127 -12.65 9.71 -0.35
CA ASN A 127 -12.12 9.28 0.94
C ASN A 127 -11.47 7.90 0.91
N GLY A 128 -11.45 7.24 -0.25
CA GLY A 128 -10.84 5.93 -0.42
C GLY A 128 -11.51 4.84 0.40
N ILE A 129 -12.85 4.85 0.47
CA ILE A 129 -13.61 3.91 1.28
C ILE A 129 -14.01 2.69 0.45
N TYR A 130 -13.62 1.51 0.95
CA TYR A 130 -14.00 0.22 0.38
C TYR A 130 -14.94 -0.50 1.35
N ARG A 131 -15.97 -1.14 0.80
CA ARG A 131 -16.92 -1.92 1.59
C ARG A 131 -16.96 -3.36 1.11
N CYS A 132 -17.07 -4.29 2.08
CA CYS A 132 -17.25 -5.70 1.78
C CYS A 132 -18.54 -5.91 0.98
N ILE A 133 -18.48 -6.68 -0.11
CA ILE A 133 -19.66 -6.91 -0.95
C ILE A 133 -20.71 -7.78 -0.26
N TYR A 134 -20.35 -8.53 0.78
CA TYR A 134 -21.28 -9.41 1.50
C TYR A 134 -21.94 -8.72 2.68
N CYS A 135 -21.16 -8.10 3.57
CA CYS A 135 -21.72 -7.48 4.79
C CYS A 135 -21.84 -5.97 4.69
N GLU A 136 -21.28 -5.36 3.65
CA GLU A 136 -21.29 -3.91 3.37
C GLU A 136 -20.58 -3.05 4.42
N GLN A 137 -19.89 -3.66 5.36
CA GLN A 137 -19.09 -2.92 6.33
C GLN A 137 -17.86 -2.31 5.66
N ALA A 138 -17.56 -1.05 5.98
CA ALA A 138 -16.36 -0.39 5.49
C ALA A 138 -15.11 -1.07 6.04
N PHE A 139 -14.09 -1.22 5.19
CA PHE A 139 -12.83 -1.78 5.62
C PHE A 139 -12.13 -0.83 6.59
N ASP A 140 -11.70 -1.37 7.73
CA ASP A 140 -10.96 -0.64 8.76
C ASP A 140 -9.47 -0.82 8.52
N ARG A 141 -8.77 0.29 8.24
CA ARG A 141 -7.34 0.28 7.95
C ARG A 141 -6.43 0.33 9.19
N ARG A 142 -7.01 0.26 10.36
CA ARG A 142 -6.23 0.24 11.60
C ARG A 142 -5.52 -1.07 11.83
#